data_61a5d9977167fea2670e157be65712c8
#
_entry.id   61a5d9977167fea2670e157be65712c8
#
_cell.length_a   1.000
_cell.length_b   1.000
_cell.length_c   1.000
_cell.angle_alpha   90.00
_cell.angle_beta   90.00
_cell.angle_gamma   90.00
#
_symmetry.space_group_name_H-M   'P 1'
#
loop_
_entity.id
_entity.type
_entity.pdbx_description
1 polymer ?
#
loop_
_entity_poly.entity_id
_entity_poly.type
_entity_poly.pdbx_seq_one_letter_code
_entity_poly.pdbx_strand_id
1 'polypeptide(L)'
;MYGNWLKTSILMAGIVALFGVVGGAIGGQQGMLIALLLGGGMNLWAYWFSDTAVLKMYRARPVDAASSPYLYNIVRDLSQRAGLPMPKVYLINEDQPNAFATGRNPAHAAVAATSGILRLLSERELRGVMAHELAHVRHRDILTSTIAATVAGAISALAQFGMFFGGRGSNRPHPAAQILIMILAPIAAMLIQMAISRTREFEADRGGAEISGDPAALADALLRIEASARGIPPLRTAEEHPATAQMMIMNPLSGGKLRGLFSTHPATAERVARLRAMPPDGMPQA
;
A
#
# COMPACT_ATOMS: atom_id res chain seq x y z
N MET A 1 7.74 -17.06 6.46
CA MET A 1 6.94 -16.44 7.53
C MET A 1 7.74 -15.55 8.48
N TYR A 2 8.88 -16.02 9.03
CA TYR A 2 9.69 -15.23 9.99
C TYR A 2 10.27 -13.93 9.40
N GLY A 3 10.55 -13.88 8.10
CA GLY A 3 11.19 -12.71 7.47
C GLY A 3 10.35 -11.43 7.47
N ASN A 4 9.03 -11.50 7.31
CA ASN A 4 8.17 -10.30 7.26
C ASN A 4 7.91 -9.74 8.66
N TRP A 5 7.77 -10.60 9.67
CA TRP A 5 7.70 -10.17 11.07
C TRP A 5 8.95 -9.42 11.51
N LEU A 6 10.13 -9.96 11.17
CA LEU A 6 11.41 -9.33 11.48
C LEU A 6 11.55 -7.97 10.78
N LYS A 7 11.19 -7.88 9.50
CA LYS A 7 11.20 -6.62 8.74
C LYS A 7 10.28 -5.57 9.36
N THR A 8 9.06 -5.95 9.74
CA THR A 8 8.11 -5.03 10.40
C THR A 8 8.64 -4.58 11.76
N SER A 9 9.21 -5.49 12.56
CA SER A 9 9.79 -5.14 13.86
C SER A 9 10.99 -4.19 13.72
N ILE A 10 11.88 -4.43 12.76
CA ILE A 10 13.02 -3.54 12.46
C ILE A 10 12.52 -2.17 12.00
N LEU A 11 11.49 -2.13 11.14
CA LEU A 11 10.87 -0.89 10.69
C LEU A 11 10.33 -0.09 11.88
N MET A 12 9.54 -0.72 12.74
CA MET A 12 8.96 -0.08 13.92
C MET A 12 10.02 0.40 14.91
N ALA A 13 11.04 -0.42 15.19
CA ALA A 13 12.16 -0.04 16.03
C ALA A 13 12.95 1.15 15.44
N GLY A 14 13.19 1.13 14.13
CA GLY A 14 13.85 2.23 13.42
C GLY A 14 13.09 3.53 13.50
N ILE A 15 11.75 3.50 13.40
CA ILE A 15 10.90 4.68 13.57
C ILE A 15 11.04 5.26 14.97
N VAL A 16 10.97 4.42 16.03
CA VAL A 16 11.10 4.88 17.42
C VAL A 16 12.50 5.47 17.68
N ALA A 17 13.56 4.77 17.23
CA ALA A 17 14.93 5.22 17.38
C ALA A 17 15.16 6.59 16.72
N LEU A 18 14.59 6.77 15.53
CA LEU A 18 14.65 8.02 14.80
C LEU A 18 13.98 9.16 15.56
N PHE A 19 12.75 8.95 16.06
CA PHE A 19 12.08 9.94 16.91
C PHE A 19 12.96 10.30 18.10
N GLY A 20 13.61 9.31 18.74
CA GLY A 20 14.52 9.55 19.86
C GLY A 20 15.72 10.42 19.45
N VAL A 21 16.37 10.14 18.33
CA VAL A 21 17.51 10.92 17.83
C VAL A 21 17.10 12.36 17.51
N VAL A 22 16.00 12.55 16.78
CA VAL A 22 15.48 13.88 16.42
C VAL A 22 15.06 14.65 17.68
N GLY A 23 14.34 14.01 18.60
CA GLY A 23 13.93 14.63 19.86
C GLY A 23 15.12 15.02 20.72
N GLY A 24 16.15 14.17 20.79
CA GLY A 24 17.40 14.46 21.48
C GLY A 24 18.17 15.64 20.91
N ALA A 25 18.21 15.74 19.58
CA ALA A 25 18.86 16.86 18.87
C ALA A 25 18.15 18.21 19.09
N ILE A 26 16.82 18.21 19.24
CA ILE A 26 16.01 19.43 19.40
C ILE A 26 15.89 19.86 20.89
N GLY A 27 15.67 18.91 21.80
CA GLY A 27 15.33 19.20 23.19
C GLY A 27 16.17 18.46 24.23
N GLY A 28 17.36 17.96 23.87
CA GLY A 28 18.23 17.21 24.78
C GLY A 28 17.54 15.93 25.32
N GLN A 29 17.89 15.57 26.55
CA GLN A 29 17.37 14.34 27.16
C GLN A 29 15.84 14.35 27.33
N GLN A 30 15.23 15.48 27.67
CA GLN A 30 13.77 15.59 27.78
C GLN A 30 13.09 15.48 26.44
N GLY A 31 13.62 16.13 25.37
CA GLY A 31 13.14 16.02 24.01
C GLY A 31 13.22 14.60 23.49
N MET A 32 14.29 13.89 23.80
CA MET A 32 14.46 12.47 23.46
C MET A 32 13.37 11.60 24.09
N LEU A 33 13.13 11.75 25.39
CA LEU A 33 12.11 10.95 26.10
C LEU A 33 10.70 11.20 25.55
N ILE A 34 10.34 12.46 25.34
CA ILE A 34 9.03 12.83 24.77
C ILE A 34 8.88 12.23 23.37
N ALA A 35 9.91 12.36 22.53
CA ALA A 35 9.89 11.84 21.17
C ALA A 35 9.84 10.30 21.11
N LEU A 36 10.51 9.59 22.01
CA LEU A 36 10.40 8.14 22.15
C LEU A 36 8.99 7.70 22.53
N LEU A 37 8.36 8.39 23.46
CA LEU A 37 6.96 8.13 23.86
C LEU A 37 5.99 8.38 22.70
N LEU A 38 6.16 9.49 21.98
CA LEU A 38 5.35 9.82 20.82
C LEU A 38 5.57 8.81 19.67
N GLY A 39 6.81 8.47 19.36
CA GLY A 39 7.14 7.48 18.33
C GLY A 39 6.63 6.07 18.66
N GLY A 40 6.75 5.66 19.92
CA GLY A 40 6.19 4.41 20.42
C GLY A 40 4.66 4.39 20.36
N GLY A 41 4.01 5.46 20.82
CA GLY A 41 2.56 5.62 20.75
C GLY A 41 2.03 5.61 19.31
N MET A 42 2.72 6.32 18.41
CA MET A 42 2.39 6.32 16.97
C MET A 42 2.54 4.93 16.34
N ASN A 43 3.58 4.18 16.70
CA ASN A 43 3.74 2.81 16.22
C ASN A 43 2.63 1.89 16.71
N LEU A 44 2.25 1.97 17.99
CA LEU A 44 1.12 1.22 18.52
C LEU A 44 -0.17 1.58 17.80
N TRP A 45 -0.43 2.88 17.62
CA TRP A 45 -1.59 3.35 16.89
C TRP A 45 -1.58 2.85 15.44
N ALA A 46 -0.45 2.96 14.73
CA ALA A 46 -0.31 2.48 13.35
C ALA A 46 -0.52 0.98 13.25
N TYR A 47 -0.02 0.18 14.19
CA TYR A 47 -0.25 -1.26 14.21
C TYR A 47 -1.74 -1.62 14.27
N TRP A 48 -2.52 -0.91 15.11
CA TRP A 48 -3.92 -1.23 15.35
C TRP A 48 -4.89 -0.57 14.36
N PHE A 49 -4.59 0.61 13.85
CA PHE A 49 -5.55 1.46 13.13
C PHE A 49 -5.12 1.86 11.71
N SER A 50 -3.94 1.43 11.23
CA SER A 50 -3.46 1.84 9.91
C SER A 50 -4.35 1.39 8.75
N ASP A 51 -4.97 0.20 8.85
CA ASP A 51 -5.94 -0.29 7.88
C ASP A 51 -7.16 0.64 7.77
N THR A 52 -7.71 0.98 8.91
CA THR A 52 -8.86 1.90 9.00
C THR A 52 -8.49 3.31 8.51
N ALA A 53 -7.28 3.77 8.80
CA ALA A 53 -6.80 5.07 8.33
C ALA A 53 -6.69 5.10 6.79
N VAL A 54 -6.07 4.10 6.19
CA VAL A 54 -5.95 3.99 4.73
C VAL A 54 -7.33 3.89 4.06
N LEU A 55 -8.21 3.02 4.55
CA LEU A 55 -9.57 2.88 3.99
C LEU A 55 -10.37 4.19 4.06
N LYS A 56 -10.22 4.96 5.16
CA LYS A 56 -10.85 6.28 5.29
C LYS A 56 -10.25 7.32 4.34
N MET A 57 -8.92 7.33 4.14
CA MET A 57 -8.27 8.23 3.17
C MET A 57 -8.87 8.05 1.77
N TYR A 58 -9.07 6.79 1.35
CA TYR A 58 -9.68 6.46 0.05
C TYR A 58 -11.21 6.49 0.05
N ARG A 59 -11.86 6.92 1.14
CA ARG A 59 -13.33 6.94 1.29
C ARG A 59 -13.96 5.60 0.91
N ALA A 60 -13.24 4.51 1.20
CA ALA A 60 -13.66 3.16 0.89
C ALA A 60 -14.94 2.81 1.65
N ARG A 61 -15.93 2.27 0.94
CA ARG A 61 -17.22 1.86 1.52
C ARG A 61 -17.23 0.35 1.67
N PRO A 62 -17.58 -0.18 2.85
CA PRO A 62 -17.72 -1.62 3.02
C PRO A 62 -18.85 -2.14 2.14
N VAL A 63 -18.66 -3.30 1.55
CA VAL A 63 -19.66 -3.98 0.73
C VAL A 63 -19.81 -5.44 1.17
N ASP A 64 -21.00 -5.97 0.92
CA ASP A 64 -21.39 -7.33 1.25
C ASP A 64 -22.03 -8.06 0.05
N ALA A 65 -22.54 -9.26 0.28
CA ALA A 65 -23.18 -10.05 -0.76
C ALA A 65 -24.45 -9.42 -1.34
N ALA A 66 -25.09 -8.50 -0.63
CA ALA A 66 -26.30 -7.81 -1.10
C ALA A 66 -25.94 -6.55 -1.90
N SER A 67 -24.98 -5.74 -1.41
CA SER A 67 -24.62 -4.45 -1.98
C SER A 67 -23.65 -4.55 -3.18
N SER A 68 -22.78 -5.58 -3.22
CA SER A 68 -21.87 -5.83 -4.33
C SER A 68 -21.61 -7.34 -4.50
N PRO A 69 -22.62 -8.11 -4.93
CA PRO A 69 -22.51 -9.56 -5.02
C PRO A 69 -21.36 -10.02 -5.91
N TYR A 70 -21.10 -9.32 -6.99
CA TYR A 70 -20.06 -9.64 -7.95
C TYR A 70 -18.67 -9.64 -7.29
N LEU A 71 -18.22 -8.52 -6.71
CA LEU A 71 -16.92 -8.41 -6.07
C LEU A 71 -16.83 -9.31 -4.83
N TYR A 72 -17.88 -9.30 -4.00
CA TYR A 72 -17.93 -10.08 -2.76
C TYR A 72 -17.77 -11.58 -3.00
N ASN A 73 -18.48 -12.15 -3.99
CA ASN A 73 -18.42 -13.57 -4.30
C ASN A 73 -17.07 -14.00 -4.86
N ILE A 74 -16.45 -13.15 -5.70
CA ILE A 74 -15.07 -13.38 -6.18
C ILE A 74 -14.10 -13.49 -5.00
N VAL A 75 -14.11 -12.51 -4.09
CA VAL A 75 -13.22 -12.50 -2.94
C VAL A 75 -13.49 -13.68 -2.02
N ARG A 76 -14.76 -14.05 -1.80
CA ARG A 76 -15.14 -15.20 -0.97
C ARG A 76 -14.59 -16.52 -1.52
N ASP A 77 -14.79 -16.78 -2.81
CA ASP A 77 -14.29 -18.00 -3.46
C ASP A 77 -12.75 -18.08 -3.39
N LEU A 78 -12.08 -16.99 -3.74
CA LEU A 78 -10.62 -16.94 -3.71
C LEU A 78 -10.06 -17.06 -2.28
N SER A 79 -10.72 -16.49 -1.27
CA SER A 79 -10.31 -16.63 0.12
C SER A 79 -10.40 -18.08 0.59
N GLN A 80 -11.46 -18.79 0.20
CA GLN A 80 -11.61 -20.22 0.49
C GLN A 80 -10.50 -21.04 -0.16
N ARG A 81 -10.19 -20.78 -1.43
CA ARG A 81 -9.08 -21.44 -2.14
C ARG A 81 -7.72 -21.17 -1.50
N ALA A 82 -7.52 -19.94 -1.03
CA ALA A 82 -6.28 -19.53 -0.35
C ALA A 82 -6.15 -20.07 1.08
N GLY A 83 -7.19 -20.69 1.65
CA GLY A 83 -7.24 -21.10 3.06
C GLY A 83 -7.21 -19.91 4.02
N LEU A 84 -7.79 -18.76 3.62
CA LEU A 84 -7.80 -17.52 4.38
C LEU A 84 -9.19 -17.27 4.98
N PRO A 85 -9.27 -16.64 6.17
CA PRO A 85 -10.52 -16.05 6.63
C PRO A 85 -11.02 -15.04 5.59
N MET A 86 -12.36 -14.92 5.45
CA MET A 86 -12.97 -13.93 4.57
C MET A 86 -12.55 -12.52 4.98
N PRO A 87 -11.81 -11.76 4.17
CA PRO A 87 -11.46 -10.38 4.48
C PRO A 87 -12.68 -9.47 4.34
N LYS A 88 -12.64 -8.30 4.97
CA LYS A 88 -13.61 -7.25 4.69
C LYS A 88 -13.43 -6.73 3.26
N VAL A 89 -14.53 -6.56 2.53
CA VAL A 89 -14.50 -6.11 1.14
C VAL A 89 -14.97 -4.67 1.07
N TYR A 90 -14.25 -3.85 0.32
CA TYR A 90 -14.53 -2.43 0.17
C TYR A 90 -14.58 -2.03 -1.30
N LEU A 91 -15.43 -1.06 -1.60
CA LEU A 91 -15.53 -0.41 -2.90
C LEU A 91 -15.11 1.06 -2.76
N ILE A 92 -14.27 1.51 -3.67
CA ILE A 92 -13.84 2.91 -3.78
C ILE A 92 -14.45 3.49 -5.04
N ASN A 93 -15.19 4.60 -4.91
CA ASN A 93 -15.83 5.25 -6.04
C ASN A 93 -14.85 6.17 -6.78
N GLU A 94 -13.96 5.56 -7.57
CA GLU A 94 -12.92 6.23 -8.36
C GLU A 94 -12.84 5.58 -9.74
N ASP A 95 -12.59 6.41 -10.77
CA ASP A 95 -12.55 5.95 -12.16
C ASP A 95 -11.23 5.27 -12.53
N GLN A 96 -10.14 5.65 -11.87
CA GLN A 96 -8.85 5.00 -12.09
C GLN A 96 -8.92 3.53 -11.63
N PRO A 97 -8.63 2.56 -12.53
CA PRO A 97 -8.66 1.15 -12.17
C PRO A 97 -7.55 0.79 -11.21
N ASN A 98 -7.90 0.40 -10.00
CA ASN A 98 -6.93 -0.02 -8.99
C ASN A 98 -7.55 -0.92 -7.92
N ALA A 99 -6.70 -1.65 -7.19
CA ALA A 99 -7.05 -2.47 -6.05
C ALA A 99 -5.89 -2.53 -5.06
N PHE A 100 -6.19 -2.84 -3.80
CA PHE A 100 -5.17 -3.10 -2.78
C PHE A 100 -5.70 -3.93 -1.63
N ALA A 101 -4.78 -4.59 -0.91
CA ALA A 101 -5.04 -5.21 0.37
C ALA A 101 -4.39 -4.43 1.53
N THR A 102 -5.04 -4.42 2.69
CA THR A 102 -4.55 -3.79 3.91
C THR A 102 -4.93 -4.62 5.13
N GLY A 103 -4.32 -4.35 6.28
CA GLY A 103 -4.62 -5.05 7.52
C GLY A 103 -3.38 -5.44 8.30
N ARG A 104 -3.57 -5.86 9.56
CA ARG A 104 -2.46 -6.27 10.43
C ARG A 104 -2.12 -7.76 10.36
N ASN A 105 -3.09 -8.58 9.97
CA ASN A 105 -2.93 -10.03 9.78
C ASN A 105 -4.11 -10.59 8.96
N PRO A 106 -4.08 -11.87 8.53
CA PRO A 106 -5.15 -12.45 7.73
C PRO A 106 -6.54 -12.38 8.35
N ALA A 107 -6.66 -12.51 9.70
CA ALA A 107 -7.95 -12.42 10.38
C ALA A 107 -8.51 -10.98 10.44
N HIS A 108 -7.68 -9.99 10.20
CA HIS A 108 -8.04 -8.57 10.20
C HIS A 108 -7.59 -7.91 8.89
N ALA A 109 -7.77 -8.64 7.79
CA ALA A 109 -7.49 -8.14 6.46
C ALA A 109 -8.71 -7.47 5.84
N ALA A 110 -8.45 -6.52 4.95
CA ALA A 110 -9.42 -5.91 4.08
C ALA A 110 -8.86 -5.85 2.65
N VAL A 111 -9.71 -6.02 1.67
CA VAL A 111 -9.39 -5.81 0.26
C VAL A 111 -10.30 -4.72 -0.30
N ALA A 112 -9.75 -3.84 -1.11
CA ALA A 112 -10.47 -2.74 -1.73
C ALA A 112 -10.26 -2.74 -3.24
N ALA A 113 -11.32 -2.46 -3.98
CA ALA A 113 -11.29 -2.29 -5.43
C ALA A 113 -11.97 -0.99 -5.82
N THR A 114 -11.48 -0.32 -6.86
CA THR A 114 -12.14 0.87 -7.40
C THR A 114 -13.30 0.50 -8.33
N SER A 115 -14.28 1.39 -8.46
CA SER A 115 -15.34 1.23 -9.46
C SER A 115 -14.77 1.16 -10.89
N GLY A 116 -13.65 1.84 -11.12
CA GLY A 116 -12.94 1.81 -12.40
C GLY A 116 -12.42 0.43 -12.77
N ILE A 117 -11.81 -0.32 -11.81
CA ILE A 117 -11.31 -1.66 -12.12
C ILE A 117 -12.45 -2.65 -12.37
N LEU A 118 -13.59 -2.50 -11.66
CA LEU A 118 -14.76 -3.34 -11.88
C LEU A 118 -15.41 -3.13 -13.25
N ARG A 119 -15.31 -1.91 -13.79
CA ARG A 119 -15.80 -1.61 -15.16
C ARG A 119 -14.82 -2.05 -16.25
N LEU A 120 -13.52 -2.00 -15.95
CA LEU A 120 -12.48 -2.26 -16.93
C LEU A 120 -12.25 -3.76 -17.17
N LEU A 121 -12.19 -4.56 -16.08
CA LEU A 121 -11.77 -5.95 -16.13
C LEU A 121 -12.96 -6.90 -16.29
N SER A 122 -12.74 -7.96 -17.05
CA SER A 122 -13.62 -9.13 -17.03
C SER A 122 -13.54 -9.84 -15.68
N GLU A 123 -14.49 -10.72 -15.38
CA GLU A 123 -14.49 -11.51 -14.14
C GLU A 123 -13.20 -12.31 -14.00
N ARG A 124 -12.74 -12.95 -15.06
CA ARG A 124 -11.50 -13.73 -15.09
C ARG A 124 -10.29 -12.86 -14.70
N GLU A 125 -10.16 -11.67 -15.27
CA GLU A 125 -9.07 -10.73 -14.98
C GLU A 125 -9.17 -10.17 -13.57
N LEU A 126 -10.38 -9.82 -13.11
CA LEU A 126 -10.60 -9.34 -11.75
C LEU A 126 -10.26 -10.41 -10.71
N ARG A 127 -10.58 -11.68 -10.98
CA ARG A 127 -10.17 -12.81 -10.14
C ARG A 127 -8.64 -12.88 -10.02
N GLY A 128 -7.90 -12.69 -11.11
CA GLY A 128 -6.45 -12.63 -11.09
C GLY A 128 -5.91 -11.53 -10.16
N VAL A 129 -6.46 -10.32 -10.27
CA VAL A 129 -6.09 -9.18 -9.41
C VAL A 129 -6.44 -9.45 -7.95
N MET A 130 -7.66 -9.90 -7.64
CA MET A 130 -8.06 -10.18 -6.26
C MET A 130 -7.26 -11.33 -5.66
N ALA A 131 -6.86 -12.33 -6.45
CA ALA A 131 -6.00 -13.41 -6.01
C ALA A 131 -4.58 -12.91 -5.66
N HIS A 132 -4.04 -11.96 -6.43
CA HIS A 132 -2.78 -11.28 -6.12
C HIS A 132 -2.87 -10.53 -4.77
N GLU A 133 -3.94 -9.77 -4.54
CA GLU A 133 -4.16 -9.08 -3.27
C GLU A 133 -4.28 -10.06 -2.10
N LEU A 134 -4.96 -11.17 -2.29
CA LEU A 134 -5.07 -12.22 -1.28
C LEU A 134 -3.74 -12.96 -1.03
N ALA A 135 -2.85 -13.03 -2.03
CA ALA A 135 -1.51 -13.55 -1.83
C ALA A 135 -0.69 -12.66 -0.88
N HIS A 136 -0.81 -11.33 -0.97
CA HIS A 136 -0.22 -10.41 0.01
C HIS A 136 -0.76 -10.65 1.43
N VAL A 137 -2.06 -10.91 1.57
CA VAL A 137 -2.66 -11.28 2.87
C VAL A 137 -2.07 -12.59 3.39
N ARG A 138 -1.98 -13.63 2.54
CA ARG A 138 -1.41 -14.94 2.88
C ARG A 138 0.05 -14.86 3.31
N HIS A 139 0.85 -14.05 2.64
CA HIS A 139 2.27 -13.84 2.92
C HIS A 139 2.51 -12.88 4.10
N ARG A 140 1.47 -12.25 4.65
CA ARG A 140 1.53 -11.32 5.80
C ARG A 140 2.45 -10.12 5.57
N ASP A 141 2.56 -9.64 4.35
CA ASP A 141 3.34 -8.44 4.01
C ASP A 141 2.50 -7.15 3.97
N ILE A 142 1.17 -7.29 4.03
CA ILE A 142 0.23 -6.17 4.10
C ILE A 142 0.53 -5.23 5.29
N LEU A 143 0.89 -5.77 6.45
CA LEU A 143 1.17 -4.97 7.65
C LEU A 143 2.34 -4.01 7.43
N THR A 144 3.46 -4.51 6.89
CA THR A 144 4.64 -3.67 6.62
C THR A 144 4.31 -2.52 5.67
N SER A 145 3.60 -2.82 4.57
CA SER A 145 3.19 -1.81 3.58
C SER A 145 2.21 -0.80 4.18
N THR A 146 1.26 -1.25 4.98
CA THR A 146 0.25 -0.39 5.61
C THR A 146 0.85 0.54 6.66
N ILE A 147 1.75 0.03 7.53
CA ILE A 147 2.46 0.86 8.51
C ILE A 147 3.33 1.89 7.81
N ALA A 148 4.12 1.48 6.81
CA ALA A 148 4.98 2.39 6.08
C ALA A 148 4.18 3.50 5.38
N ALA A 149 3.06 3.16 4.74
CA ALA A 149 2.16 4.12 4.10
C ALA A 149 1.57 5.11 5.12
N THR A 150 1.12 4.61 6.27
CA THR A 150 0.50 5.44 7.30
C THR A 150 1.51 6.40 7.94
N VAL A 151 2.70 5.91 8.30
CA VAL A 151 3.74 6.74 8.92
C VAL A 151 4.29 7.76 7.93
N ALA A 152 4.59 7.35 6.69
CA ALA A 152 5.05 8.28 5.67
C ALA A 152 3.97 9.32 5.32
N GLY A 153 2.70 8.93 5.31
CA GLY A 153 1.57 9.84 5.16
C GLY A 153 1.48 10.86 6.28
N ALA A 154 1.64 10.42 7.55
CA ALA A 154 1.65 11.31 8.70
C ALA A 154 2.82 12.31 8.65
N ILE A 155 4.02 11.85 8.26
CA ILE A 155 5.19 12.72 8.06
C ILE A 155 4.92 13.75 6.96
N SER A 156 4.34 13.34 5.84
CA SER A 156 3.99 14.25 4.75
C SER A 156 2.95 15.28 5.16
N ALA A 157 1.94 14.90 5.94
CA ALA A 157 0.93 15.80 6.49
C ALA A 157 1.55 16.82 7.46
N LEU A 158 2.46 16.41 8.34
CA LEU A 158 3.19 17.30 9.23
C LEU A 158 4.05 18.30 8.47
N ALA A 159 4.72 17.86 7.40
CA ALA A 159 5.52 18.73 6.55
C ALA A 159 4.65 19.80 5.86
N GLN A 160 3.49 19.40 5.32
CA GLN A 160 2.53 20.32 4.71
C GLN A 160 1.97 21.31 5.73
N PHE A 161 1.57 20.83 6.91
CA PHE A 161 1.08 21.67 8.00
C PHE A 161 2.13 22.72 8.41
N GLY A 162 3.40 22.32 8.57
CA GLY A 162 4.50 23.22 8.87
C GLY A 162 4.71 24.32 7.83
N MET A 163 4.49 24.00 6.54
CA MET A 163 4.54 25.00 5.46
C MET A 163 3.36 25.99 5.52
N PHE A 164 2.15 25.53 5.87
CA PHE A 164 0.96 26.40 5.94
C PHE A 164 0.93 27.30 7.15
N PHE A 165 1.35 26.82 8.31
CA PHE A 165 1.25 27.57 9.58
C PHE A 165 2.54 28.30 9.97
N GLY A 166 3.69 27.98 9.34
CA GLY A 166 4.96 28.66 9.57
C GLY A 166 5.08 30.06 8.95
N GLY A 167 4.09 30.55 8.22
CA GLY A 167 4.17 31.77 7.41
C GLY A 167 3.03 32.76 7.60
N ARG A 168 2.85 33.29 8.80
CA ARG A 168 2.02 34.50 8.97
C ARG A 168 2.88 35.73 8.69
N GLY A 169 2.94 36.18 7.42
CA GLY A 169 3.51 37.48 7.05
C GLY A 169 4.78 37.51 6.20
N SER A 170 5.41 36.39 5.85
CA SER A 170 6.42 36.35 4.81
C SER A 170 6.30 35.04 4.03
N ASN A 171 6.49 35.11 2.72
CA ASN A 171 6.40 33.97 1.78
C ASN A 171 7.52 32.90 2.01
N ARG A 172 8.12 32.87 3.20
CA ARG A 172 9.19 31.94 3.58
C ARG A 172 8.74 31.05 4.74
N PRO A 173 8.86 29.72 4.60
CA PRO A 173 8.60 28.78 5.68
C PRO A 173 9.50 29.10 6.90
N HIS A 174 8.97 28.92 8.13
CA HIS A 174 9.76 29.09 9.32
C HIS A 174 11.03 28.21 9.28
N PRO A 175 12.23 28.71 9.65
CA PRO A 175 13.46 27.92 9.57
C PRO A 175 13.39 26.56 10.25
N ALA A 176 12.69 26.44 11.39
CA ALA A 176 12.47 25.17 12.06
C ALA A 176 11.62 24.19 11.24
N ALA A 177 10.63 24.69 10.46
CA ALA A 177 9.82 23.85 9.58
C ALA A 177 10.64 23.31 8.39
N GLN A 178 11.56 24.14 7.84
CA GLN A 178 12.48 23.71 6.79
C GLN A 178 13.43 22.62 7.28
N ILE A 179 14.01 22.78 8.47
CA ILE A 179 14.87 21.77 9.10
C ILE A 179 14.11 20.48 9.33
N LEU A 180 12.88 20.58 9.83
CA LEU A 180 12.02 19.42 10.08
C LEU A 180 11.73 18.66 8.77
N ILE A 181 11.35 19.36 7.70
CA ILE A 181 11.11 18.76 6.38
C ILE A 181 12.39 18.13 5.81
N MET A 182 13.53 18.81 5.94
CA MET A 182 14.81 18.30 5.45
C MET A 182 15.24 17.00 6.14
N ILE A 183 14.88 16.82 7.41
CA ILE A 183 15.13 15.58 8.16
C ILE A 183 14.07 14.52 7.88
N LEU A 184 12.79 14.90 7.91
CA LEU A 184 11.68 13.94 7.84
C LEU A 184 11.42 13.39 6.42
N ALA A 185 11.68 14.18 5.36
CA ALA A 185 11.43 13.73 3.99
C ALA A 185 12.33 12.55 3.57
N PRO A 186 13.65 12.54 3.82
CA PRO A 186 14.50 11.36 3.55
C PRO A 186 14.06 10.12 4.32
N ILE A 187 13.53 10.30 5.51
CA ILE A 187 13.05 9.23 6.38
C ILE A 187 11.75 8.62 5.84
N ALA A 188 10.80 9.46 5.46
CA ALA A 188 9.59 9.01 4.80
C ALA A 188 9.92 8.21 3.53
N ALA A 189 10.87 8.72 2.72
CA ALA A 189 11.35 8.03 1.53
C ALA A 189 12.00 6.68 1.86
N MET A 190 12.82 6.61 2.90
CA MET A 190 13.46 5.37 3.36
C MET A 190 12.42 4.35 3.85
N LEU A 191 11.41 4.76 4.62
CA LEU A 191 10.33 3.90 5.10
C LEU A 191 9.54 3.31 3.93
N ILE A 192 9.23 4.14 2.92
CA ILE A 192 8.58 3.71 1.69
C ILE A 192 9.47 2.68 0.96
N GLN A 193 10.76 2.97 0.80
CA GLN A 193 11.72 2.06 0.15
C GLN A 193 11.83 0.71 0.89
N MET A 194 11.82 0.70 2.21
CA MET A 194 11.84 -0.54 3.01
C MET A 194 10.55 -1.35 2.86
N ALA A 195 9.42 -0.71 2.67
CA ALA A 195 8.14 -1.37 2.43
C ALA A 195 8.05 -1.96 1.02
N ILE A 196 8.83 -1.43 0.08
CA ILE A 196 8.87 -1.88 -1.31
C ILE A 196 9.81 -3.08 -1.43
N SER A 197 9.36 -4.15 -2.08
CA SER A 197 10.22 -5.28 -2.44
C SER A 197 9.73 -5.90 -3.74
N ARG A 198 10.53 -5.79 -4.79
CA ARG A 198 10.25 -6.45 -6.09
C ARG A 198 10.04 -7.96 -5.93
N THR A 199 10.80 -8.58 -5.03
CA THR A 199 10.66 -10.01 -4.73
C THR A 199 9.28 -10.33 -4.19
N ARG A 200 8.72 -9.49 -3.30
CA ARG A 200 7.36 -9.70 -2.76
C ARG A 200 6.28 -9.59 -3.84
N GLU A 201 6.46 -8.70 -4.81
CA GLU A 201 5.54 -8.58 -5.93
C GLU A 201 5.54 -9.86 -6.79
N PHE A 202 6.71 -10.42 -7.09
CA PHE A 202 6.80 -11.68 -7.82
C PHE A 202 6.28 -12.88 -7.00
N GLU A 203 6.47 -12.87 -5.68
CA GLU A 203 5.87 -13.87 -4.79
C GLU A 203 4.35 -13.74 -4.74
N ALA A 204 3.82 -12.50 -4.75
CA ALA A 204 2.38 -12.25 -4.81
C ALA A 204 1.79 -12.61 -6.17
N ASP A 205 2.48 -12.34 -7.26
CA ASP A 205 2.09 -12.78 -8.61
C ASP A 205 1.98 -14.31 -8.67
N ARG A 206 3.00 -15.01 -8.19
CA ARG A 206 2.99 -16.48 -8.10
C ARG A 206 1.87 -16.99 -7.20
N GLY A 207 1.75 -16.42 -6.00
CA GLY A 207 0.70 -16.83 -5.05
C GLY A 207 -0.70 -16.54 -5.58
N GLY A 208 -0.89 -15.44 -6.29
CA GLY A 208 -2.13 -15.09 -6.98
C GLY A 208 -2.46 -16.09 -8.11
N ALA A 209 -1.45 -16.49 -8.88
CA ALA A 209 -1.60 -17.52 -9.90
C ALA A 209 -2.02 -18.88 -9.29
N GLU A 210 -1.40 -19.29 -8.18
CA GLU A 210 -1.78 -20.50 -7.42
C GLU A 210 -3.23 -20.42 -6.90
N ILE A 211 -3.63 -19.27 -6.31
CA ILE A 211 -4.97 -19.07 -5.73
C ILE A 211 -6.04 -19.06 -6.83
N SER A 212 -5.81 -18.33 -7.92
CA SER A 212 -6.76 -18.22 -9.03
C SER A 212 -6.81 -19.49 -9.88
N GLY A 213 -5.69 -20.20 -10.01
CA GLY A 213 -5.50 -21.27 -10.97
C GLY A 213 -5.39 -20.77 -12.42
N ASP A 214 -5.10 -19.46 -12.62
CA ASP A 214 -5.01 -18.85 -13.93
C ASP A 214 -4.01 -17.68 -13.94
N PRO A 215 -2.72 -17.98 -14.14
CA PRO A 215 -1.68 -16.93 -14.18
C PRO A 215 -1.88 -15.95 -15.34
N ALA A 216 -2.47 -16.41 -16.45
CA ALA A 216 -2.71 -15.56 -17.61
C ALA A 216 -3.79 -14.50 -17.33
N ALA A 217 -4.74 -14.77 -16.45
CA ALA A 217 -5.76 -13.80 -16.05
C ALA A 217 -5.14 -12.54 -15.41
N LEU A 218 -4.17 -12.71 -14.50
CA LEU A 218 -3.45 -11.59 -13.91
C LEU A 218 -2.57 -10.87 -14.95
N ALA A 219 -1.90 -11.61 -15.84
CA ALA A 219 -1.09 -11.03 -16.91
C ALA A 219 -1.94 -10.13 -17.83
N ASP A 220 -3.11 -10.62 -18.24
CA ASP A 220 -4.04 -9.87 -19.10
C ASP A 220 -4.60 -8.64 -18.38
N ALA A 221 -4.94 -8.78 -17.08
CA ALA A 221 -5.40 -7.67 -16.24
C ALA A 221 -4.34 -6.55 -16.15
N LEU A 222 -3.08 -6.89 -15.87
CA LEU A 222 -1.98 -5.91 -15.78
C LEU A 222 -1.80 -5.13 -17.07
N LEU A 223 -1.83 -5.81 -18.23
CA LEU A 223 -1.73 -5.15 -19.54
C LEU A 223 -2.91 -4.21 -19.80
N ARG A 224 -4.12 -4.63 -19.45
CA ARG A 224 -5.33 -3.83 -19.63
C ARG A 224 -5.35 -2.59 -18.72
N ILE A 225 -4.96 -2.75 -17.45
CA ILE A 225 -4.84 -1.62 -16.51
C ILE A 225 -3.78 -0.63 -17.00
N GLU A 226 -2.60 -1.10 -17.43
CA GLU A 226 -1.54 -0.23 -17.95
C GLU A 226 -1.98 0.54 -19.21
N ALA A 227 -2.66 -0.12 -20.13
CA ALA A 227 -3.18 0.51 -21.33
C ALA A 227 -4.22 1.60 -20.99
N SER A 228 -5.10 1.35 -20.01
CA SER A 228 -6.13 2.30 -19.60
C SER A 228 -5.57 3.50 -18.85
N ALA A 229 -4.48 3.33 -18.10
CA ALA A 229 -3.86 4.39 -17.30
C ALA A 229 -3.35 5.58 -18.13
N ARG A 230 -3.16 5.41 -19.44
CA ARG A 230 -2.70 6.48 -20.36
C ARG A 230 -3.77 7.54 -20.65
N GLY A 231 -5.05 7.26 -20.38
CA GLY A 231 -6.16 8.15 -20.69
C GLY A 231 -7.02 8.56 -19.49
N ILE A 232 -6.75 8.03 -18.31
CA ILE A 232 -7.54 8.28 -17.10
C ILE A 232 -6.72 9.15 -16.13
N PRO A 233 -7.33 10.21 -15.54
CA PRO A 233 -6.66 11.03 -14.54
C PRO A 233 -6.14 10.17 -13.38
N PRO A 234 -5.02 10.54 -12.76
CA PRO A 234 -4.47 9.82 -11.61
C PRO A 234 -5.45 9.86 -10.43
N LEU A 235 -5.30 8.90 -9.54
CA LEU A 235 -6.07 8.83 -8.30
C LEU A 235 -5.73 10.05 -7.43
N ARG A 236 -6.66 10.98 -7.31
CA ARG A 236 -6.47 12.22 -6.54
C ARG A 236 -5.98 11.93 -5.12
N THR A 237 -6.59 10.97 -4.46
CA THR A 237 -6.18 10.55 -3.10
C THR A 237 -4.74 10.03 -3.07
N ALA A 238 -4.27 9.33 -4.11
CA ALA A 238 -2.88 8.88 -4.17
C ALA A 238 -1.91 10.03 -4.44
N GLU A 239 -2.31 11.07 -5.18
CA GLU A 239 -1.51 12.29 -5.34
C GLU A 239 -1.42 13.09 -4.05
N GLU A 240 -2.51 13.17 -3.29
CA GLU A 240 -2.55 13.79 -1.96
C GLU A 240 -1.75 12.98 -0.91
N HIS A 241 -1.68 11.65 -1.08
CA HIS A 241 -0.99 10.71 -0.18
C HIS A 241 -0.05 9.76 -0.94
N PRO A 242 1.05 10.26 -1.53
CA PRO A 242 1.93 9.45 -2.42
C PRO A 242 2.50 8.20 -1.75
N ALA A 243 2.64 8.22 -0.41
CA ALA A 243 3.11 7.08 0.35
C ALA A 243 2.20 5.84 0.26
N THR A 244 0.92 6.01 -0.09
CA THR A 244 -0.02 4.90 -0.25
C THR A 244 0.02 4.26 -1.63
N ALA A 245 0.67 4.90 -2.61
CA ALA A 245 0.78 4.41 -3.98
C ALA A 245 1.41 3.02 -4.08
N GLN A 246 2.29 2.69 -3.15
CA GLN A 246 2.95 1.39 -3.06
C GLN A 246 2.03 0.21 -2.71
N MET A 247 0.83 0.49 -2.19
CA MET A 247 -0.15 -0.54 -1.84
C MET A 247 -1.05 -0.92 -3.03
N MET A 248 -1.01 -0.15 -4.10
CA MET A 248 -1.88 -0.31 -5.26
C MET A 248 -1.32 -1.34 -6.24
N ILE A 249 -2.17 -2.11 -6.92
CA ILE A 249 -1.74 -3.10 -7.95
C ILE A 249 -0.92 -2.46 -9.07
N MET A 250 -1.20 -1.20 -9.38
CA MET A 250 -0.46 -0.36 -10.33
C MET A 250 -0.20 1.01 -9.73
N ASN A 251 0.95 1.62 -10.08
CA ASN A 251 1.29 2.94 -9.58
C ASN A 251 0.26 4.00 -10.06
N PRO A 252 -0.52 4.58 -9.16
CA PRO A 252 -1.59 5.52 -9.50
C PRO A 252 -1.11 6.96 -9.75
N LEU A 253 0.20 7.25 -9.63
CA LEU A 253 0.75 8.60 -9.73
C LEU A 253 1.03 8.99 -11.18
N SER A 254 0.71 10.23 -11.53
CA SER A 254 1.09 10.87 -12.79
C SER A 254 2.34 11.74 -12.61
N GLY A 255 3.13 11.84 -13.67
CA GLY A 255 4.30 12.73 -13.71
C GLY A 255 5.65 12.04 -13.49
N GLY A 256 6.61 12.35 -14.38
CA GLY A 256 7.88 11.62 -14.54
C GLY A 256 8.77 11.58 -13.29
N LYS A 257 8.84 12.65 -12.49
CA LYS A 257 9.71 12.71 -11.29
C LYS A 257 9.12 11.96 -10.10
N LEU A 258 7.81 12.09 -9.84
CA LEU A 258 7.13 11.37 -8.76
C LEU A 258 7.00 9.88 -9.09
N ARG A 259 6.73 9.54 -10.35
CA ARG A 259 6.64 8.14 -10.80
C ARG A 259 7.95 7.38 -10.61
N GLY A 260 9.10 8.03 -10.83
CA GLY A 260 10.41 7.41 -10.64
C GLY A 260 10.79 7.17 -9.17
N LEU A 261 10.46 8.12 -8.29
CA LEU A 261 10.75 8.04 -6.85
C LEU A 261 9.86 7.03 -6.12
N PHE A 262 8.61 6.86 -6.58
CA PHE A 262 7.62 5.95 -5.99
C PHE A 262 7.27 4.78 -6.92
N SER A 263 8.16 4.44 -7.87
CA SER A 263 8.01 3.24 -8.70
C SER A 263 8.29 1.99 -7.86
N THR A 264 7.25 1.43 -7.31
CA THR A 264 7.27 0.41 -6.28
C THR A 264 7.17 -0.98 -6.85
N HIS A 265 6.50 -1.11 -7.99
CA HIS A 265 6.30 -2.39 -8.65
C HIS A 265 7.36 -2.64 -9.74
N PRO A 266 7.72 -3.91 -9.99
CA PRO A 266 8.48 -4.29 -11.17
C PRO A 266 7.76 -3.84 -12.45
N ALA A 267 8.51 -3.71 -13.56
CA ALA A 267 7.92 -3.38 -14.84
C ALA A 267 6.82 -4.38 -15.21
N THR A 268 5.67 -3.90 -15.70
CA THR A 268 4.54 -4.74 -16.11
C THR A 268 4.98 -5.83 -17.09
N ALA A 269 5.84 -5.49 -18.04
CA ALA A 269 6.37 -6.45 -19.00
C ALA A 269 7.10 -7.62 -18.33
N GLU A 270 7.87 -7.37 -17.26
CA GLU A 270 8.58 -8.42 -16.51
C GLU A 270 7.59 -9.31 -15.74
N ARG A 271 6.61 -8.71 -15.06
CA ARG A 271 5.55 -9.45 -14.36
C ARG A 271 4.77 -10.35 -15.33
N VAL A 272 4.33 -9.78 -16.46
CA VAL A 272 3.60 -10.50 -17.51
C VAL A 272 4.43 -11.66 -18.11
N ALA A 273 5.71 -11.43 -18.38
CA ALA A 273 6.58 -12.49 -18.91
C ALA A 273 6.70 -13.65 -17.92
N ARG A 274 6.86 -13.38 -16.64
CA ARG A 274 6.94 -14.41 -15.58
C ARG A 274 5.61 -15.16 -15.40
N LEU A 275 4.49 -14.45 -15.40
CA LEU A 275 3.15 -15.06 -15.29
C LEU A 275 2.85 -15.98 -16.48
N ARG A 276 3.17 -15.56 -17.69
CA ARG A 276 2.95 -16.37 -18.91
C ARG A 276 3.89 -17.56 -19.01
N ALA A 277 5.01 -17.54 -18.32
CA ALA A 277 5.92 -18.69 -18.21
C ALA A 277 5.48 -19.73 -17.17
N MET A 278 4.46 -19.42 -16.34
CA MET A 278 3.91 -20.37 -15.38
C MET A 278 3.02 -21.41 -16.07
N PRO A 279 2.88 -22.61 -15.49
CA PRO A 279 1.88 -23.58 -15.95
C PRO A 279 0.46 -22.99 -15.93
N PRO A 280 -0.44 -23.44 -16.82
CA PRO A 280 -1.79 -22.89 -16.92
C PRO A 280 -2.63 -22.99 -15.64
N ASP A 281 -2.33 -23.97 -14.77
CA ASP A 281 -2.96 -24.20 -13.47
C ASP A 281 -2.28 -23.45 -12.31
N GLY A 282 -1.23 -22.69 -12.60
CA GLY A 282 -0.47 -21.95 -11.57
C GLY A 282 0.33 -22.83 -10.61
N MET A 283 0.30 -24.17 -10.78
CA MET A 283 1.02 -25.08 -9.88
C MET A 283 2.51 -25.15 -10.26
N PRO A 284 3.43 -25.14 -9.28
CA PRO A 284 4.84 -25.42 -9.57
C PRO A 284 4.98 -26.85 -10.11
N GLN A 285 5.68 -27.00 -11.22
CA GLN A 285 6.11 -28.34 -11.65
C GLN A 285 7.04 -28.90 -10.55
N ALA A 286 6.73 -30.10 -10.07
CA ALA A 286 7.44 -30.79 -9.03
C ALA A 286 8.89 -31.10 -9.41
#